data_217c7ad35db423b6d4c64c8e55f66b55
#
_entry.id   217c7ad35db423b6d4c64c8e55f66b55
#
_cell.length_a   1.000
_cell.length_b   1.000
_cell.length_c   1.000
_cell.angle_alpha   90.00
_cell.angle_beta   90.00
_cell.angle_gamma   90.00
#
_symmetry.space_group_name_H-M   'P 1'
#
loop_
_entity.id
_entity.type
_entity.pdbx_description
1 polymer ?
#
loop_
_entity_poly.entity_id
_entity_poly.type
_entity_poly.pdbx_seq_one_letter_code
_entity_poly.pdbx_strand_id
1 'polypeptide(L)'
;MLLVLPTGGGKTICFSYIAAGVAKNHKRVLIIAHRRELLRQISRALKTVGVHHAVMTGGYIGIPTAPVVVASVFTLAKRIHRFPAPDLVIGDEAHHFTPDSSWGKVVQAFPEAKVLGVTATPERLDGKGLGLLFDDMVLGPSVAELTELGFLSPADVYAPSKPDLTSARTRVGDWVVSDLESAMDKPSITGNAVTHYRRLADGKRAIAFCVSVKHAKEVAKEFNNAGYRAHHVDGGMKDSDRDDVLKRFESGDVQILTSCDLVSEGFDLPAVEVAIMLRPTKSLSLYLQQAGRAIRISPGKEKTVILDHAGNTAVHGFIDEPREWKLSIGSAREKRDVEAVPTVRTCPKCFAVHRPMMMCPKCGHQYKAAGRVVQQVDGELVQVSKSEDAKAAAAETDIPRRFNVLTAIGNSRKYEQPQRWAFNVICGQEAARLAKRRDAVSHRMINGLTAEERNVIWTQTIGRSQRSASF
;
A
#
# COMPACT_ATOMS: atom_id res chain seq x y z
N MET A 1 -8.82 8.53 15.34
CA MET A 1 -9.44 8.38 14.00
C MET A 1 -8.36 8.45 12.92
N LEU A 2 -8.43 7.65 11.88
CA LEU A 2 -7.53 7.65 10.72
C LEU A 2 -8.31 8.06 9.47
N LEU A 3 -7.86 9.11 8.77
CA LEU A 3 -8.42 9.52 7.47
C LEU A 3 -7.53 9.00 6.34
N VAL A 4 -8.09 8.21 5.44
CA VAL A 4 -7.39 7.65 4.28
C VAL A 4 -7.87 8.34 3.01
N LEU A 5 -6.95 9.02 2.32
CA LEU A 5 -7.17 9.69 1.05
C LEU A 5 -5.98 9.43 0.12
N PRO A 6 -6.17 9.11 -1.16
CA PRO A 6 -5.06 8.83 -2.05
C PRO A 6 -4.12 10.02 -2.24
N THR A 7 -2.92 9.77 -2.75
CA THR A 7 -1.99 10.83 -3.13
C THR A 7 -2.64 11.70 -4.21
N GLY A 8 -2.64 13.02 -3.99
CA GLY A 8 -3.37 13.97 -4.85
C GLY A 8 -4.85 14.17 -4.47
N GLY A 9 -5.42 13.38 -3.57
CA GLY A 9 -6.81 13.47 -3.13
C GLY A 9 -7.13 14.60 -2.15
N GLY A 10 -6.26 15.61 -1.98
CA GLY A 10 -6.56 16.81 -1.18
C GLY A 10 -6.40 16.67 0.32
N LYS A 11 -5.67 15.66 0.83
CA LYS A 11 -5.41 15.44 2.27
C LYS A 11 -5.13 16.71 3.05
N THR A 12 -4.15 17.49 2.58
CA THR A 12 -3.70 18.71 3.26
C THR A 12 -4.78 19.77 3.35
N ILE A 13 -5.58 19.93 2.32
CA ILE A 13 -6.71 20.87 2.33
C ILE A 13 -7.79 20.38 3.29
N CYS A 14 -8.13 19.08 3.25
CA CYS A 14 -9.14 18.49 4.11
C CYS A 14 -8.83 18.72 5.59
N PHE A 15 -7.63 18.35 6.05
CA PHE A 15 -7.30 18.55 7.46
C PHE A 15 -7.05 20.02 7.82
N SER A 16 -6.70 20.88 6.86
CA SER A 16 -6.62 22.32 7.11
C SER A 16 -8.00 22.94 7.40
N TYR A 17 -9.05 22.50 6.72
CA TYR A 17 -10.43 22.89 7.05
C TYR A 17 -10.86 22.38 8.44
N ILE A 18 -10.49 21.13 8.78
CA ILE A 18 -10.74 20.58 10.13
C ILE A 18 -10.04 21.43 11.19
N ALA A 19 -8.76 21.76 10.98
CA ALA A 19 -7.99 22.62 11.88
C ALA A 19 -8.61 24.02 12.01
N ALA A 20 -9.09 24.61 10.92
CA ALA A 20 -9.81 25.87 10.93
C ALA A 20 -11.09 25.83 11.77
N GLY A 21 -11.89 24.77 11.62
CA GLY A 21 -13.11 24.55 12.39
C GLY A 21 -12.85 24.42 13.89
N VAL A 22 -11.80 23.70 14.27
CA VAL A 22 -11.41 23.52 15.68
C VAL A 22 -10.88 24.82 16.26
N ALA A 23 -10.04 25.56 15.52
CA ALA A 23 -9.48 26.84 15.97
C ALA A 23 -10.56 27.94 16.15
N LYS A 24 -11.61 27.94 15.31
CA LYS A 24 -12.76 28.85 15.47
C LYS A 24 -13.50 28.66 16.79
N ASN A 25 -13.44 27.46 17.37
CA ASN A 25 -14.01 27.16 18.68
C ASN A 25 -13.03 27.41 19.85
N HIS A 26 -12.02 28.27 19.64
CA HIS A 26 -10.99 28.62 20.63
C HIS A 26 -10.18 27.43 21.14
N LYS A 27 -10.10 26.35 20.37
CA LYS A 27 -9.34 25.15 20.69
C LYS A 27 -7.99 25.15 19.99
N ARG A 28 -7.01 24.51 20.60
CA ARG A 28 -5.65 24.41 20.11
C ARG A 28 -5.48 23.19 19.18
N VAL A 29 -4.83 23.42 18.05
CA VAL A 29 -4.52 22.35 17.08
C VAL A 29 -3.00 22.26 16.89
N LEU A 30 -2.48 21.05 17.00
CA LEU A 30 -1.10 20.71 16.70
C LEU A 30 -1.07 19.83 15.44
N ILE A 31 -0.41 20.30 14.38
CA ILE A 31 -0.20 19.54 13.15
C ILE A 31 1.25 19.12 13.09
N ILE A 32 1.53 17.82 12.95
CA ILE A 32 2.87 17.27 12.96
C ILE A 32 3.24 16.62 11.63
N ALA A 33 4.44 16.91 11.15
CA ALA A 33 5.03 16.27 9.99
C ALA A 33 6.56 16.13 10.17
N HIS A 34 7.20 15.28 9.38
CA HIS A 34 8.63 14.97 9.55
C HIS A 34 9.55 15.76 8.62
N ARG A 35 9.06 16.24 7.46
CA ARG A 35 9.86 16.94 6.46
C ARG A 35 9.54 18.43 6.39
N ARG A 36 10.55 19.27 6.14
CA ARG A 36 10.39 20.72 6.01
C ARG A 36 9.45 21.11 4.87
N GLU A 37 9.50 20.38 3.78
CA GLU A 37 8.65 20.57 2.60
C GLU A 37 7.16 20.37 2.96
N LEU A 38 6.83 19.32 3.72
CA LEU A 38 5.48 19.10 4.24
C LEU A 38 5.02 20.24 5.15
N LEU A 39 5.89 20.70 6.05
CA LEU A 39 5.56 21.83 6.92
C LEU A 39 5.25 23.11 6.11
N ARG A 40 6.03 23.39 5.05
CA ARG A 40 5.80 24.51 4.13
C ARG A 40 4.48 24.34 3.37
N GLN A 41 4.18 23.13 2.87
CA GLN A 41 2.94 22.80 2.15
C GLN A 41 1.72 22.97 3.07
N ILE A 42 1.77 22.43 4.29
CA ILE A 42 0.71 22.57 5.30
C ILE A 42 0.50 24.06 5.65
N SER A 43 1.59 24.80 5.85
CA SER A 43 1.50 26.24 6.15
C SER A 43 0.86 27.02 5.00
N ARG A 44 1.17 26.71 3.73
CA ARG A 44 0.51 27.33 2.57
C ARG A 44 -1.00 26.99 2.55
N ALA A 45 -1.37 25.75 2.76
CA ALA A 45 -2.77 25.31 2.79
C ALA A 45 -3.56 26.02 3.90
N LEU A 46 -2.99 26.14 5.12
CA LEU A 46 -3.61 26.88 6.22
C LEU A 46 -3.79 28.37 5.89
N LYS A 47 -2.81 29.01 5.22
CA LYS A 47 -2.95 30.38 4.72
C LYS A 47 -4.09 30.52 3.72
N THR A 48 -4.22 29.58 2.78
CA THR A 48 -5.30 29.58 1.77
C THR A 48 -6.68 29.53 2.43
N VAL A 49 -6.84 28.78 3.53
CA VAL A 49 -8.11 28.70 4.28
C VAL A 49 -8.23 29.78 5.37
N GLY A 50 -7.31 30.76 5.41
CA GLY A 50 -7.36 31.91 6.32
C GLY A 50 -7.04 31.60 7.78
N VAL A 51 -6.29 30.54 8.07
CA VAL A 51 -5.95 30.13 9.44
C VAL A 51 -4.66 30.77 9.92
N HIS A 52 -4.76 31.55 11.01
CA HIS A 52 -3.57 32.05 11.73
C HIS A 52 -2.84 30.90 12.41
N HIS A 53 -1.57 30.69 12.09
CA HIS A 53 -0.78 29.59 12.60
C HIS A 53 0.71 29.96 12.77
N ALA A 54 1.41 29.20 13.60
CA ALA A 54 2.85 29.23 13.73
C ALA A 54 3.50 27.98 13.15
N VAL A 55 4.75 28.11 12.67
CA VAL A 55 5.54 26.98 12.16
C VAL A 55 6.75 26.76 13.07
N MET A 56 6.83 25.59 13.71
CA MET A 56 7.90 25.21 14.64
C MET A 56 8.88 24.24 13.99
N THR A 57 10.06 24.72 13.65
CA THR A 57 11.19 23.94 13.11
C THR A 57 12.40 23.99 14.04
N GLY A 58 13.53 23.38 13.68
CA GLY A 58 14.74 23.31 14.50
C GLY A 58 15.29 24.66 14.98
N GLY A 59 15.14 25.73 14.20
CA GLY A 59 15.57 27.10 14.54
C GLY A 59 14.51 27.93 15.29
N TYR A 60 13.33 27.38 15.58
CA TYR A 60 12.29 28.12 16.28
C TYR A 60 12.66 28.34 17.75
N ILE A 61 12.59 29.61 18.21
CA ILE A 61 12.90 30.01 19.59
C ILE A 61 11.58 30.28 20.31
N GLY A 62 11.42 29.76 21.53
CA GLY A 62 10.22 29.93 22.35
C GLY A 62 9.14 28.88 22.17
N ILE A 63 7.95 29.21 22.67
CA ILE A 63 6.74 28.38 22.58
C ILE A 63 5.72 29.11 21.70
N PRO A 64 5.17 28.46 20.66
CA PRO A 64 4.17 29.12 19.83
C PRO A 64 2.88 29.40 20.61
N THR A 65 2.34 30.61 20.46
CA THR A 65 1.07 31.04 21.07
C THR A 65 -0.12 30.97 20.12
N ALA A 66 0.14 30.76 18.82
CA ALA A 66 -0.91 30.64 17.81
C ALA A 66 -1.87 29.46 18.10
N PRO A 67 -3.17 29.60 17.77
CA PRO A 67 -4.17 28.54 18.00
C PRO A 67 -3.87 27.27 17.21
N VAL A 68 -3.23 27.41 16.05
CA VAL A 68 -2.76 26.28 15.22
C VAL A 68 -1.25 26.33 15.12
N VAL A 69 -0.59 25.21 15.43
CA VAL A 69 0.86 25.07 15.31
C VAL A 69 1.19 23.94 14.38
N VAL A 70 2.00 24.24 13.37
CA VAL A 70 2.59 23.23 12.45
C VAL A 70 4.01 22.94 12.93
N ALA A 71 4.29 21.74 13.40
CA ALA A 71 5.55 21.39 14.03
C ALA A 71 6.28 20.23 13.34
N SER A 72 7.62 20.37 13.24
CA SER A 72 8.46 19.21 12.96
C SER A 72 8.39 18.25 14.15
N VAL A 73 7.98 17.01 13.91
CA VAL A 73 7.84 15.98 14.94
C VAL A 73 9.15 15.77 15.72
N PHE A 74 10.30 15.83 15.05
CA PHE A 74 11.60 15.68 15.69
C PHE A 74 11.98 16.88 16.59
N THR A 75 11.59 18.08 16.19
CA THR A 75 11.82 19.28 17.01
C THR A 75 10.90 19.29 18.22
N LEU A 76 9.63 18.95 18.00
CA LEU A 76 8.62 18.91 19.04
C LEU A 76 8.94 17.83 20.09
N ALA A 77 9.26 16.62 19.68
CA ALA A 77 9.58 15.52 20.60
C ALA A 77 10.69 15.86 21.64
N LYS A 78 11.62 16.75 21.26
CA LYS A 78 12.67 17.24 22.18
C LYS A 78 12.20 18.33 23.15
N ARG A 79 11.08 18.98 22.90
CA ARG A 79 10.56 20.14 23.63
C ARG A 79 9.14 19.94 24.17
N ILE A 80 8.65 18.72 24.11
CA ILE A 80 7.24 18.37 24.35
C ILE A 80 6.76 18.77 25.74
N HIS A 81 7.64 18.68 26.75
CA HIS A 81 7.35 19.04 28.14
C HIS A 81 7.04 20.54 28.36
N ARG A 82 7.36 21.39 27.40
CA ARG A 82 7.07 22.84 27.42
C ARG A 82 5.93 23.23 26.49
N PHE A 83 5.44 22.29 25.67
CA PHE A 83 4.40 22.59 24.69
C PHE A 83 3.02 22.56 25.37
N PRO A 84 2.19 23.60 25.19
CA PRO A 84 0.86 23.62 25.79
C PRO A 84 -0.01 22.53 25.16
N ALA A 85 -0.78 21.84 25.99
CA ALA A 85 -1.63 20.73 25.54
C ALA A 85 -2.58 21.17 24.42
N PRO A 86 -2.58 20.48 23.27
CA PRO A 86 -3.54 20.71 22.20
C PRO A 86 -4.84 19.97 22.49
N ASP A 87 -5.95 20.45 21.93
CA ASP A 87 -7.22 19.69 21.90
C ASP A 87 -7.26 18.68 20.76
N LEU A 88 -6.54 18.97 19.65
CA LEU A 88 -6.44 18.12 18.49
C LEU A 88 -4.99 17.99 18.01
N VAL A 89 -4.52 16.79 17.84
CA VAL A 89 -3.27 16.45 17.14
C VAL A 89 -3.61 15.89 15.76
N ILE A 90 -3.09 16.51 14.71
CA ILE A 90 -3.19 16.04 13.34
C ILE A 90 -1.82 15.55 12.90
N GLY A 91 -1.73 14.31 12.44
CA GLY A 91 -0.48 13.73 11.93
C GLY A 91 -0.57 13.37 10.46
N ASP A 92 0.23 14.04 9.64
CA ASP A 92 0.38 13.67 8.23
C ASP A 92 1.31 12.46 8.08
N GLU A 93 1.06 11.64 7.06
CA GLU A 93 1.72 10.37 6.80
C GLU A 93 1.64 9.41 8.02
N ALA A 94 0.41 9.19 8.49
CA ALA A 94 0.11 8.46 9.72
C ALA A 94 0.63 7.01 9.73
N HIS A 95 1.01 6.44 8.61
CA HIS A 95 1.66 5.13 8.53
C HIS A 95 3.06 5.10 9.21
N HIS A 96 3.66 6.27 9.51
CA HIS A 96 4.88 6.38 10.33
C HIS A 96 4.62 6.32 11.84
N PHE A 97 3.36 6.38 12.28
CA PHE A 97 3.04 6.33 13.69
C PHE A 97 3.33 4.94 14.26
N THR A 98 4.21 4.89 15.24
CA THR A 98 4.42 3.73 16.10
C THR A 98 4.52 4.19 17.54
N PRO A 99 4.17 3.35 18.52
CA PRO A 99 4.27 3.74 19.94
C PRO A 99 5.67 4.28 20.31
N ASP A 100 6.74 3.68 19.78
CA ASP A 100 8.13 4.04 20.07
C ASP A 100 8.69 5.16 19.19
N SER A 101 7.94 5.60 18.17
CA SER A 101 8.38 6.67 17.27
C SER A 101 8.24 8.05 17.90
N SER A 102 8.82 9.07 17.25
CA SER A 102 8.62 10.46 17.63
C SER A 102 7.14 10.87 17.58
N TRP A 103 6.35 10.31 16.66
CA TRP A 103 4.90 10.51 16.59
C TRP A 103 4.20 9.91 17.80
N GLY A 104 4.49 8.64 18.14
CA GLY A 104 3.94 7.98 19.31
C GLY A 104 4.23 8.75 20.60
N LYS A 105 5.45 9.26 20.78
CA LYS A 105 5.82 10.09 21.92
C LYS A 105 4.99 11.38 22.02
N VAL A 106 4.68 12.01 20.88
CA VAL A 106 3.83 13.21 20.84
C VAL A 106 2.40 12.87 21.26
N VAL A 107 1.84 11.78 20.73
CA VAL A 107 0.48 11.35 21.08
C VAL A 107 0.39 10.97 22.56
N GLN A 108 1.36 10.21 23.08
CA GLN A 108 1.40 9.79 24.49
C GLN A 108 1.56 10.97 25.47
N ALA A 109 2.22 12.05 25.04
CA ALA A 109 2.40 13.22 25.88
C ALA A 109 1.10 14.05 26.06
N PHE A 110 0.12 13.85 25.20
CA PHE A 110 -1.17 14.58 25.23
C PHE A 110 -2.34 13.60 25.22
N PRO A 111 -2.57 12.82 26.29
CA PRO A 111 -3.56 11.75 26.33
C PRO A 111 -5.00 12.24 26.17
N GLU A 112 -5.30 13.48 26.54
CA GLU A 112 -6.63 14.09 26.41
C GLU A 112 -6.90 14.67 25.01
N ALA A 113 -5.85 14.82 24.18
CA ALA A 113 -6.01 15.33 22.83
C ALA A 113 -6.67 14.31 21.90
N LYS A 114 -7.61 14.77 21.07
CA LYS A 114 -8.09 13.96 19.97
C LYS A 114 -6.99 13.80 18.94
N VAL A 115 -6.89 12.60 18.34
CA VAL A 115 -5.85 12.31 17.32
C VAL A 115 -6.51 12.04 15.98
N LEU A 116 -6.07 12.79 14.95
CA LEU A 116 -6.41 12.57 13.55
C LEU A 116 -5.14 12.20 12.79
N GLY A 117 -5.00 10.94 12.44
CA GLY A 117 -3.99 10.49 11.48
C GLY A 117 -4.49 10.68 10.05
N VAL A 118 -3.62 11.10 9.15
CA VAL A 118 -3.96 11.23 7.73
C VAL A 118 -2.91 10.48 6.91
N THR A 119 -3.34 9.63 5.97
CA THR A 119 -2.43 8.85 5.12
C THR A 119 -3.03 8.56 3.75
N ALA A 120 -2.19 8.30 2.78
CA ALA A 120 -2.63 7.76 1.48
C ALA A 120 -2.83 6.23 1.52
N THR A 121 -2.11 5.57 2.42
CA THR A 121 -2.10 4.12 2.55
C THR A 121 -2.02 3.75 4.03
N PRO A 122 -3.03 3.08 4.58
CA PRO A 122 -3.03 2.70 6.00
C PRO A 122 -2.23 1.41 6.27
N GLU A 123 -1.30 1.07 5.40
CA GLU A 123 -0.41 -0.06 5.54
C GLU A 123 1.01 0.37 5.92
N ARG A 124 1.64 -0.43 6.76
CA ARG A 124 3.03 -0.26 7.17
C ARG A 124 3.92 -1.30 6.52
N LEU A 125 5.17 -0.92 6.19
CA LEU A 125 6.17 -1.84 5.63
C LEU A 125 6.48 -3.04 6.54
N ASP A 126 6.43 -2.84 7.86
CA ASP A 126 6.70 -3.89 8.84
C ASP A 126 5.51 -4.85 9.05
N GLY A 127 4.42 -4.65 8.32
CA GLY A 127 3.22 -5.48 8.38
C GLY A 127 2.40 -5.32 9.66
N LYS A 128 2.72 -4.39 10.55
CA LYS A 128 1.92 -4.09 11.74
C LYS A 128 0.77 -3.16 11.37
N GLY A 129 -0.40 -3.40 11.94
CA GLY A 129 -1.58 -2.57 11.73
C GLY A 129 -1.51 -1.24 12.48
N LEU A 130 -2.33 -0.29 12.06
CA LEU A 130 -2.49 1.02 12.70
C LEU A 130 -3.58 1.03 13.79
N GLY A 131 -4.31 -0.06 13.98
CA GLY A 131 -5.38 -0.19 14.99
C GLY A 131 -4.92 -0.12 16.45
N LEU A 132 -3.60 -0.17 16.72
CA LEU A 132 -3.06 0.12 18.05
C LEU A 132 -3.07 1.60 18.43
N LEU A 133 -3.22 2.50 17.44
CA LEU A 133 -3.12 3.95 17.62
C LEU A 133 -4.38 4.69 17.19
N PHE A 134 -5.21 4.06 16.38
CA PHE A 134 -6.44 4.65 15.86
C PHE A 134 -7.61 3.69 16.10
N ASP A 135 -8.70 4.21 16.66
CA ASP A 135 -9.89 3.43 17.01
C ASP A 135 -10.81 3.24 15.80
N ASP A 136 -10.75 4.16 14.83
CA ASP A 136 -11.64 4.18 13.68
C ASP A 136 -10.95 4.71 12.44
N MET A 137 -11.45 4.32 11.26
CA MET A 137 -10.91 4.68 9.96
C MET A 137 -12.01 5.16 9.02
N VAL A 138 -11.79 6.34 8.44
CA VAL A 138 -12.67 6.92 7.43
C VAL A 138 -11.96 6.88 6.08
N LEU A 139 -12.58 6.24 5.11
CA LEU A 139 -12.11 6.20 3.73
C LEU A 139 -12.73 7.35 2.95
N GLY A 140 -11.90 8.16 2.31
CA GLY A 140 -12.35 9.13 1.33
C GLY A 140 -12.48 8.50 -0.07
N PRO A 141 -12.77 9.30 -1.10
CA PRO A 141 -12.90 8.83 -2.47
C PRO A 141 -11.63 8.10 -2.95
N SER A 142 -11.83 7.04 -3.71
CA SER A 142 -10.76 6.26 -4.37
C SER A 142 -10.09 7.04 -5.49
N VAL A 143 -8.97 6.52 -6.01
CA VAL A 143 -8.31 7.09 -7.20
C VAL A 143 -9.25 7.04 -8.41
N ALA A 144 -10.02 5.95 -8.58
CA ALA A 144 -10.98 5.82 -9.68
C ALA A 144 -12.07 6.91 -9.61
N GLU A 145 -12.71 7.05 -8.44
CA GLU A 145 -13.75 8.08 -8.24
C GLU A 145 -13.22 9.50 -8.43
N LEU A 146 -12.01 9.81 -7.90
CA LEU A 146 -11.40 11.13 -8.09
C LEU A 146 -11.02 11.39 -9.56
N THR A 147 -10.69 10.34 -10.31
CA THR A 147 -10.41 10.44 -11.76
C THR A 147 -11.68 10.68 -12.54
N GLU A 148 -12.78 9.98 -12.23
CA GLU A 148 -14.10 10.19 -12.83
C GLU A 148 -14.63 11.60 -12.55
N LEU A 149 -14.42 12.13 -11.35
CA LEU A 149 -14.76 13.50 -10.96
C LEU A 149 -13.82 14.57 -11.53
N GLY A 150 -12.75 14.20 -12.23
CA GLY A 150 -11.79 15.12 -12.83
C GLY A 150 -10.79 15.76 -11.86
N PHE A 151 -10.68 15.26 -10.63
CA PHE A 151 -9.69 15.72 -9.64
C PHE A 151 -8.32 15.02 -9.78
N LEU A 152 -8.27 13.89 -10.48
CA LEU A 152 -7.05 13.19 -10.85
C LEU A 152 -7.06 12.89 -12.34
N SER A 153 -5.87 12.77 -12.93
CA SER A 153 -5.68 12.46 -14.34
C SER A 153 -5.73 10.95 -14.56
N PRO A 154 -6.43 10.45 -15.59
CA PRO A 154 -6.36 9.05 -15.99
C PRO A 154 -4.93 8.66 -16.37
N ALA A 155 -4.56 7.41 -16.17
CA ALA A 155 -3.21 6.92 -16.41
C ALA A 155 -3.16 5.81 -17.47
N ASP A 156 -2.28 5.98 -18.47
CA ASP A 156 -1.86 4.92 -19.38
C ASP A 156 -0.59 4.28 -18.82
N VAL A 157 -0.60 2.96 -18.62
CA VAL A 157 0.54 2.21 -18.08
C VAL A 157 1.20 1.39 -19.17
N TYR A 158 2.53 1.47 -19.25
CA TYR A 158 3.36 0.68 -20.15
C TYR A 158 4.48 -0.01 -19.37
N ALA A 159 4.60 -1.33 -19.52
CA ALA A 159 5.60 -2.15 -18.84
C ALA A 159 6.40 -2.98 -19.88
N PRO A 160 7.45 -2.42 -20.47
CA PRO A 160 8.16 -3.06 -21.56
C PRO A 160 8.97 -4.31 -21.14
N SER A 161 9.45 -4.35 -19.91
CA SER A 161 10.25 -5.47 -19.39
C SER A 161 10.05 -5.62 -17.89
N LYS A 162 10.32 -6.82 -17.37
CA LYS A 162 10.41 -7.06 -15.93
C LYS A 162 11.88 -7.30 -15.58
N PRO A 163 12.43 -6.67 -14.53
CA PRO A 163 13.76 -6.99 -14.06
C PRO A 163 13.79 -8.42 -13.49
N ASP A 164 14.91 -9.09 -13.64
CA ASP A 164 15.15 -10.36 -12.95
C ASP A 164 15.58 -10.06 -11.51
N LEU A 165 14.70 -10.38 -10.55
CA LEU A 165 14.89 -10.18 -9.13
C LEU A 165 14.97 -11.50 -8.34
N THR A 166 15.21 -12.62 -9.04
CA THR A 166 15.24 -13.96 -8.42
C THR A 166 16.35 -14.09 -7.37
N SER A 167 17.46 -13.39 -7.53
CA SER A 167 18.59 -13.35 -6.59
C SER A 167 18.49 -12.23 -5.53
N ALA A 168 17.52 -11.33 -5.64
CA ALA A 168 17.43 -10.18 -4.75
C ALA A 168 16.84 -10.57 -3.39
N ARG A 169 17.51 -10.16 -2.30
CA ARG A 169 17.09 -10.42 -0.92
C ARG A 169 16.01 -9.44 -0.49
N THR A 170 15.24 -9.84 0.52
CA THR A 170 14.22 -9.00 1.14
C THR A 170 14.60 -8.67 2.59
N ARG A 171 14.45 -7.40 2.98
CA ARG A 171 14.64 -6.92 4.35
C ARG A 171 13.51 -5.97 4.73
N VAL A 172 12.92 -6.16 5.94
CA VAL A 172 11.83 -5.29 6.46
C VAL A 172 10.68 -5.09 5.46
N GLY A 173 10.31 -6.16 4.74
CA GLY A 173 9.15 -6.13 3.83
C GLY A 173 9.42 -5.60 2.42
N ASP A 174 10.62 -5.07 2.12
CA ASP A 174 10.99 -4.64 0.77
C ASP A 174 12.34 -5.22 0.34
N TRP A 175 12.72 -5.00 -0.91
CA TRP A 175 13.97 -5.46 -1.49
C TRP A 175 15.18 -4.74 -0.87
N VAL A 176 16.32 -5.44 -0.77
CA VAL A 176 17.60 -4.85 -0.35
C VAL A 176 18.11 -3.95 -1.48
N VAL A 177 18.40 -2.68 -1.16
CA VAL A 177 18.79 -1.64 -2.13
C VAL A 177 20.01 -2.04 -2.96
N SER A 178 21.07 -2.62 -2.35
CA SER A 178 22.26 -3.05 -3.07
C SER A 178 21.99 -4.13 -4.14
N ASP A 179 21.04 -5.03 -3.84
CA ASP A 179 20.67 -6.10 -4.76
C ASP A 179 19.84 -5.52 -5.94
N LEU A 180 18.98 -4.53 -5.64
CA LEU A 180 18.26 -3.79 -6.66
C LEU A 180 19.18 -2.95 -7.55
N GLU A 181 20.22 -2.31 -6.99
CA GLU A 181 21.21 -1.59 -7.80
C GLU A 181 21.85 -2.51 -8.84
N SER A 182 22.28 -3.68 -8.42
CA SER A 182 22.88 -4.68 -9.32
C SER A 182 21.92 -5.17 -10.41
N ALA A 183 20.62 -5.23 -10.10
CA ALA A 183 19.60 -5.66 -11.05
C ALA A 183 19.16 -4.56 -12.03
N MET A 184 19.09 -3.30 -11.57
CA MET A 184 18.52 -2.16 -12.30
C MET A 184 19.57 -1.25 -12.94
N ASP A 185 20.81 -1.17 -12.41
CA ASP A 185 21.90 -0.38 -12.95
C ASP A 185 22.55 -1.10 -14.16
N LYS A 186 21.69 -1.45 -15.12
CA LYS A 186 22.11 -2.09 -16.38
C LYS A 186 21.88 -1.12 -17.53
N PRO A 187 22.89 -0.91 -18.43
CA PRO A 187 22.73 -0.04 -19.59
C PRO A 187 21.49 -0.37 -20.44
N SER A 188 21.10 -1.65 -20.49
CA SER A 188 19.91 -2.09 -21.22
C SER A 188 18.60 -1.58 -20.60
N ILE A 189 18.50 -1.45 -19.27
CA ILE A 189 17.29 -0.95 -18.60
C ILE A 189 17.22 0.57 -18.73
N THR A 190 18.32 1.26 -18.45
CA THR A 190 18.38 2.73 -18.52
C THR A 190 18.22 3.23 -19.95
N GLY A 191 18.92 2.63 -20.91
CA GLY A 191 18.77 2.95 -22.34
C GLY A 191 17.37 2.65 -22.88
N ASN A 192 16.73 1.59 -22.41
CA ASN A 192 15.33 1.30 -22.72
C ASN A 192 14.39 2.35 -22.12
N ALA A 193 14.67 2.89 -20.94
CA ALA A 193 13.86 3.94 -20.34
C ALA A 193 13.86 5.21 -21.21
N VAL A 194 15.02 5.64 -21.71
CA VAL A 194 15.18 6.77 -22.65
C VAL A 194 14.43 6.49 -23.96
N THR A 195 14.62 5.30 -24.54
CA THR A 195 13.99 4.90 -25.81
C THR A 195 12.46 4.87 -25.68
N HIS A 196 11.95 4.30 -24.60
CA HIS A 196 10.50 4.23 -24.37
C HIS A 196 9.91 5.59 -24.04
N TYR A 197 10.60 6.43 -23.26
CA TYR A 197 10.17 7.80 -23.04
C TYR A 197 10.06 8.56 -24.35
N ARG A 198 11.09 8.52 -25.22
CA ARG A 198 11.07 9.15 -26.55
C ARG A 198 9.87 8.71 -27.39
N ARG A 199 9.56 7.41 -27.37
CA ARG A 199 8.47 6.86 -28.18
C ARG A 199 7.06 7.16 -27.64
N LEU A 200 6.89 7.19 -26.31
CA LEU A 200 5.58 7.18 -25.66
C LEU A 200 5.21 8.51 -24.98
N ALA A 201 6.21 9.34 -24.69
CA ALA A 201 6.04 10.51 -23.85
C ALA A 201 7.00 11.65 -24.19
N ASP A 202 7.50 11.71 -25.43
CA ASP A 202 8.46 12.74 -25.84
C ASP A 202 7.95 14.15 -25.57
N GLY A 203 8.85 15.03 -25.14
CA GLY A 203 8.53 16.41 -24.81
C GLY A 203 7.86 16.64 -23.44
N LYS A 204 7.32 15.60 -22.79
CA LYS A 204 6.57 15.71 -21.54
C LYS A 204 7.48 15.80 -20.31
N ARG A 205 7.04 16.52 -19.28
CA ARG A 205 7.76 16.54 -18.00
C ARG A 205 7.64 15.22 -17.27
N ALA A 206 8.81 14.65 -16.88
CA ALA A 206 8.89 13.33 -16.29
C ALA A 206 9.63 13.30 -14.95
N ILE A 207 9.21 12.38 -14.07
CA ILE A 207 10.00 11.96 -12.91
C ILE A 207 10.41 10.51 -13.09
N ALA A 208 11.71 10.22 -12.91
CA ALA A 208 12.24 8.88 -12.82
C ALA A 208 12.55 8.53 -11.35
N PHE A 209 11.89 7.48 -10.86
CA PHE A 209 12.09 6.94 -9.51
C PHE A 209 13.16 5.87 -9.54
N CYS A 210 14.33 6.18 -9.01
CA CYS A 210 15.54 5.36 -9.08
C CYS A 210 15.79 4.60 -7.76
N VAL A 211 16.59 3.54 -7.81
CA VAL A 211 16.92 2.68 -6.66
C VAL A 211 17.83 3.40 -5.68
N SER A 212 18.82 4.15 -6.18
CA SER A 212 19.83 4.85 -5.37
C SER A 212 20.20 6.21 -5.99
N VAL A 213 20.93 7.01 -5.23
CA VAL A 213 21.45 8.30 -5.72
C VAL A 213 22.40 8.10 -6.89
N LYS A 214 23.25 7.07 -6.85
CA LYS A 214 24.14 6.72 -7.97
C LYS A 214 23.32 6.42 -9.23
N HIS A 215 22.33 5.54 -9.12
CA HIS A 215 21.44 5.19 -10.24
C HIS A 215 20.69 6.43 -10.77
N ALA A 216 20.20 7.33 -9.89
CA ALA A 216 19.55 8.56 -10.32
C ALA A 216 20.48 9.48 -11.15
N LYS A 217 21.75 9.58 -10.75
CA LYS A 217 22.76 10.37 -11.50
C LYS A 217 23.04 9.76 -12.88
N GLU A 218 23.20 8.43 -12.96
CA GLU A 218 23.44 7.75 -14.24
C GLU A 218 22.21 7.86 -15.16
N VAL A 219 21.01 7.70 -14.65
CA VAL A 219 19.77 7.90 -15.44
C VAL A 219 19.68 9.32 -15.96
N ALA A 220 19.96 10.36 -15.15
CA ALA A 220 19.99 11.75 -15.59
C ALA A 220 21.03 11.97 -16.70
N LYS A 221 22.22 11.37 -16.57
CA LYS A 221 23.28 11.43 -17.56
C LYS A 221 22.86 10.81 -18.91
N GLU A 222 22.23 9.64 -18.87
CA GLU A 222 21.75 8.98 -20.10
C GLU A 222 20.65 9.80 -20.81
N PHE A 223 19.73 10.41 -20.07
CA PHE A 223 18.76 11.34 -20.66
C PHE A 223 19.43 12.57 -21.27
N ASN A 224 20.47 13.15 -20.61
CA ASN A 224 21.23 14.27 -21.15
C ASN A 224 22.02 13.86 -22.42
N ASN A 225 22.65 12.67 -22.45
CA ASN A 225 23.33 12.13 -23.62
C ASN A 225 22.36 11.96 -24.81
N ALA A 226 21.08 11.70 -24.51
CA ALA A 226 20.05 11.57 -25.54
C ALA A 226 19.40 12.91 -25.96
N GLY A 227 19.92 14.05 -25.46
CA GLY A 227 19.48 15.40 -25.81
C GLY A 227 18.36 15.99 -24.95
N TYR A 228 17.97 15.33 -23.84
CA TYR A 228 16.99 15.86 -22.90
C TYR A 228 17.66 16.70 -21.81
N ARG A 229 16.90 17.59 -21.18
CA ARG A 229 17.36 18.37 -20.03
C ARG A 229 16.99 17.62 -18.74
N ALA A 230 17.91 16.79 -18.25
CA ALA A 230 17.68 15.97 -17.06
C ALA A 230 18.54 16.42 -15.89
N HIS A 231 18.01 16.38 -14.69
CA HIS A 231 18.74 16.66 -13.45
C HIS A 231 18.31 15.69 -12.33
N HIS A 232 19.28 15.29 -11.49
CA HIS A 232 18.96 14.49 -10.30
C HIS A 232 18.70 15.36 -9.09
N VAL A 233 17.90 14.86 -8.15
CA VAL A 233 17.73 15.42 -6.80
C VAL A 233 17.85 14.33 -5.76
N ASP A 234 18.55 14.62 -4.67
CA ASP A 234 18.73 13.71 -3.54
C ASP A 234 18.76 14.44 -2.20
N GLY A 235 18.66 13.68 -1.10
CA GLY A 235 18.62 14.21 0.26
C GLY A 235 19.96 14.76 0.76
N GLY A 236 21.08 14.48 0.08
CA GLY A 236 22.40 15.00 0.41
C GLY A 236 22.70 16.36 -0.20
N MET A 237 21.88 16.83 -1.13
CA MET A 237 22.00 18.16 -1.73
C MET A 237 21.70 19.25 -0.70
N LYS A 238 22.39 20.41 -0.84
CA LYS A 238 22.02 21.62 -0.07
C LYS A 238 20.60 22.04 -0.42
N ASP A 239 19.87 22.56 0.56
CA ASP A 239 18.47 23.00 0.37
C ASP A 239 18.34 24.02 -0.77
N SER A 240 19.30 24.99 -0.89
CA SER A 240 19.34 26.00 -1.97
C SER A 240 19.44 25.38 -3.36
N ASP A 241 20.33 24.40 -3.53
CA ASP A 241 20.62 23.78 -4.82
C ASP A 241 19.44 22.92 -5.27
N ARG A 242 18.84 22.23 -4.30
CA ARG A 242 17.63 21.44 -4.52
C ARG A 242 16.43 22.34 -4.90
N ASP A 243 16.21 23.43 -4.18
CA ASP A 243 15.15 24.40 -4.48
C ASP A 243 15.34 25.03 -5.87
N ASP A 244 16.60 25.27 -6.32
CA ASP A 244 16.91 25.74 -7.67
C ASP A 244 16.53 24.71 -8.74
N VAL A 245 16.95 23.47 -8.60
CA VAL A 245 16.59 22.38 -9.55
C VAL A 245 15.07 22.23 -9.66
N LEU A 246 14.35 22.32 -8.55
CA LEU A 246 12.90 22.20 -8.55
C LEU A 246 12.22 23.39 -9.24
N LYS A 247 12.70 24.61 -9.04
CA LYS A 247 12.19 25.80 -9.77
C LYS A 247 12.43 25.66 -11.28
N ARG A 248 13.61 25.18 -11.67
CA ARG A 248 13.94 24.91 -13.08
C ARG A 248 13.11 23.77 -13.66
N PHE A 249 12.72 22.79 -12.86
CA PHE A 249 11.76 21.76 -13.26
C PHE A 249 10.33 22.34 -13.40
N GLU A 250 9.96 23.27 -12.52
CA GLU A 250 8.69 23.98 -12.57
C GLU A 250 8.58 24.89 -13.80
N SER A 251 9.65 25.64 -14.13
CA SER A 251 9.72 26.49 -15.33
C SER A 251 9.81 25.70 -16.65
N GLY A 252 10.15 24.40 -16.58
CA GLY A 252 10.39 23.56 -17.76
C GLY A 252 11.84 23.60 -18.27
N ASP A 253 12.77 24.33 -17.61
CA ASP A 253 14.20 24.30 -17.95
C ASP A 253 14.82 22.94 -17.67
N VAL A 254 14.34 22.22 -16.67
CA VAL A 254 14.58 20.78 -16.45
C VAL A 254 13.33 20.03 -16.88
N GLN A 255 13.49 19.09 -17.78
CA GLN A 255 12.40 18.28 -18.35
C GLN A 255 12.24 16.94 -17.61
N ILE A 256 13.35 16.32 -17.27
CA ILE A 256 13.40 15.02 -16.59
C ILE A 256 14.02 15.20 -15.21
N LEU A 257 13.26 14.90 -14.17
CA LEU A 257 13.77 14.88 -12.79
C LEU A 257 14.03 13.44 -12.38
N THR A 258 15.25 13.10 -12.00
CA THR A 258 15.56 11.78 -11.46
C THR A 258 15.76 11.84 -9.95
N SER A 259 15.21 10.89 -9.20
CA SER A 259 15.27 10.92 -7.73
C SER A 259 15.29 9.54 -7.11
N CYS A 260 15.99 9.45 -5.97
CA CYS A 260 15.92 8.33 -5.06
C CYS A 260 15.30 8.81 -3.74
N ASP A 261 14.20 8.21 -3.31
CA ASP A 261 13.47 8.41 -2.04
C ASP A 261 12.97 9.84 -1.73
N LEU A 262 13.60 10.89 -2.23
CA LEU A 262 13.27 12.26 -1.86
C LEU A 262 11.89 12.70 -2.37
N VAL A 263 11.55 12.33 -3.59
CA VAL A 263 10.31 12.76 -4.27
C VAL A 263 9.12 11.87 -3.95
N SER A 264 9.33 10.74 -3.26
CA SER A 264 8.25 9.84 -2.87
C SER A 264 7.34 10.43 -1.79
N GLU A 265 7.86 11.28 -0.88
CA GLU A 265 7.08 11.88 0.21
C GLU A 265 7.27 13.40 0.27
N GLY A 266 6.18 14.14 0.48
CA GLY A 266 6.19 15.54 0.89
C GLY A 266 6.51 16.60 -0.15
N PHE A 267 6.95 16.22 -1.35
CA PHE A 267 7.21 17.19 -2.41
C PHE A 267 5.92 17.57 -3.15
N ASP A 268 5.61 18.86 -3.17
CA ASP A 268 4.60 19.43 -4.04
C ASP A 268 5.26 19.74 -5.39
N LEU A 269 5.24 18.77 -6.29
CA LEU A 269 5.75 18.94 -7.64
C LEU A 269 4.59 19.32 -8.54
N PRO A 270 4.70 20.46 -9.23
CA PRO A 270 3.73 20.82 -10.23
C PRO A 270 3.81 19.84 -11.42
N ALA A 271 2.68 19.65 -12.03
CA ALA A 271 2.49 19.12 -13.39
C ALA A 271 3.52 18.10 -13.92
N VAL A 272 3.64 16.97 -13.23
CA VAL A 272 4.33 15.82 -13.77
C VAL A 272 3.38 15.06 -14.68
N GLU A 273 3.77 14.84 -15.92
CA GLU A 273 2.95 14.12 -16.90
C GLU A 273 3.35 12.66 -17.01
N VAL A 274 4.61 12.34 -16.66
CA VAL A 274 5.19 11.00 -16.84
C VAL A 274 5.85 10.53 -15.54
N ALA A 275 5.52 9.31 -15.10
CA ALA A 275 6.27 8.59 -14.07
C ALA A 275 7.09 7.47 -14.72
N ILE A 276 8.39 7.50 -14.56
CA ILE A 276 9.30 6.43 -15.01
C ILE A 276 9.71 5.64 -13.78
N MET A 277 9.16 4.43 -13.65
CA MET A 277 9.42 3.54 -12.52
C MET A 277 10.66 2.70 -12.80
N LEU A 278 11.76 3.03 -12.14
CA LEU A 278 13.03 2.30 -12.20
C LEU A 278 13.43 1.69 -10.86
N ARG A 279 12.50 1.69 -9.89
CA ARG A 279 12.68 1.08 -8.58
C ARG A 279 11.62 0.00 -8.35
N PRO A 280 11.98 -1.27 -8.44
CA PRO A 280 11.12 -2.35 -7.98
C PRO A 280 10.84 -2.23 -6.47
N THR A 281 9.59 -2.45 -6.07
CA THR A 281 9.24 -2.45 -4.65
C THR A 281 8.17 -3.49 -4.34
N LYS A 282 8.23 -4.08 -3.15
CA LYS A 282 7.16 -4.88 -2.55
C LYS A 282 6.17 -4.02 -1.76
N SER A 283 6.50 -2.74 -1.57
CA SER A 283 5.67 -1.80 -0.85
C SER A 283 4.59 -1.21 -1.75
N LEU A 284 3.35 -1.60 -1.51
CA LEU A 284 2.19 -0.98 -2.14
C LEU A 284 2.14 0.53 -1.88
N SER A 285 2.44 0.94 -0.65
CA SER A 285 2.46 2.35 -0.25
C SER A 285 3.45 3.16 -1.09
N LEU A 286 4.68 2.68 -1.25
CA LEU A 286 5.71 3.35 -2.06
C LEU A 286 5.29 3.44 -3.54
N TYR A 287 4.76 2.35 -4.10
CA TYR A 287 4.25 2.34 -5.48
C TYR A 287 3.16 3.38 -5.68
N LEU A 288 2.14 3.40 -4.81
CA LEU A 288 1.02 4.34 -4.90
C LEU A 288 1.47 5.80 -4.69
N GLN A 289 2.43 6.06 -3.82
CA GLN A 289 3.00 7.39 -3.63
C GLN A 289 3.75 7.87 -4.87
N GLN A 290 4.60 7.03 -5.46
CA GLN A 290 5.36 7.36 -6.67
C GLN A 290 4.42 7.61 -7.87
N ALA A 291 3.54 6.68 -8.18
CA ALA A 291 2.57 6.83 -9.26
C ALA A 291 1.61 8.01 -9.02
N GLY A 292 1.20 8.21 -7.77
CA GLY A 292 0.33 9.30 -7.33
C GLY A 292 0.89 10.70 -7.57
N ARG A 293 2.22 10.84 -7.74
CA ARG A 293 2.82 12.12 -8.12
C ARG A 293 2.46 12.53 -9.54
N ALA A 294 2.38 11.55 -10.43
CA ALA A 294 2.11 11.83 -11.84
C ALA A 294 0.62 11.99 -12.16
N ILE A 295 -0.30 11.40 -11.40
CA ILE A 295 -1.73 11.49 -11.71
C ILE A 295 -2.40 12.81 -11.27
N ARG A 296 -1.67 13.75 -10.67
CA ARG A 296 -2.21 15.08 -10.37
C ARG A 296 -2.59 15.82 -11.64
N ILE A 297 -3.70 16.55 -11.58
CA ILE A 297 -4.15 17.40 -12.71
C ILE A 297 -3.27 18.64 -12.84
N SER A 298 -3.19 19.14 -14.06
CA SER A 298 -2.60 20.45 -14.37
C SER A 298 -3.14 21.00 -15.68
N PRO A 299 -3.08 22.32 -15.91
CA PRO A 299 -3.52 22.90 -17.19
C PRO A 299 -2.84 22.23 -18.38
N GLY A 300 -3.64 21.84 -19.38
CA GLY A 300 -3.16 21.19 -20.62
C GLY A 300 -2.81 19.71 -20.50
N LYS A 301 -2.92 19.11 -19.31
CA LYS A 301 -2.67 17.69 -19.13
C LYS A 301 -3.95 16.87 -19.26
N GLU A 302 -4.05 16.07 -20.34
CA GLU A 302 -5.18 15.18 -20.57
C GLU A 302 -5.05 13.87 -19.80
N LYS A 303 -3.82 13.30 -19.76
CA LYS A 303 -3.55 12.02 -19.12
C LYS A 303 -2.11 11.89 -18.63
N THR A 304 -1.92 10.95 -17.73
CA THR A 304 -0.61 10.53 -17.22
C THR A 304 -0.08 9.35 -18.02
N VAL A 305 1.23 9.28 -18.21
CA VAL A 305 1.94 8.11 -18.73
C VAL A 305 2.79 7.50 -17.60
N ILE A 306 2.62 6.21 -17.33
CA ILE A 306 3.45 5.46 -16.38
C ILE A 306 4.28 4.46 -17.20
N LEU A 307 5.60 4.65 -17.18
CA LEU A 307 6.58 3.75 -17.80
C LEU A 307 7.15 2.84 -16.71
N ASP A 308 6.58 1.65 -16.56
CA ASP A 308 6.92 0.73 -15.47
C ASP A 308 8.01 -0.28 -15.89
N HIS A 309 9.25 0.15 -15.82
CA HIS A 309 10.43 -0.71 -16.04
C HIS A 309 10.76 -1.59 -14.84
N ALA A 310 10.10 -1.36 -13.71
CA ALA A 310 10.30 -2.08 -12.47
C ALA A 310 9.37 -3.29 -12.29
N GLY A 311 8.29 -3.35 -13.09
CA GLY A 311 7.28 -4.39 -12.99
C GLY A 311 6.33 -4.24 -11.79
N ASN A 312 6.27 -3.06 -11.19
CA ASN A 312 5.45 -2.78 -10.01
C ASN A 312 3.96 -2.99 -10.28
N THR A 313 3.48 -2.62 -11.47
CA THR A 313 2.07 -2.81 -11.86
C THR A 313 1.70 -4.30 -11.90
N ALA A 314 2.62 -5.17 -12.27
CA ALA A 314 2.37 -6.62 -12.25
C ALA A 314 2.31 -7.20 -10.83
N VAL A 315 2.93 -6.53 -9.85
CA VAL A 315 2.93 -6.93 -8.43
C VAL A 315 1.74 -6.33 -7.69
N HIS A 316 1.42 -5.07 -7.95
CA HIS A 316 0.49 -4.27 -7.15
C HIS A 316 -0.84 -3.98 -7.85
N GLY A 317 -0.99 -4.30 -9.14
CA GLY A 317 -2.12 -3.88 -9.95
C GLY A 317 -2.04 -2.42 -10.38
N PHE A 318 -3.12 -1.91 -10.98
CA PHE A 318 -3.22 -0.51 -11.38
C PHE A 318 -3.33 0.42 -10.17
N ILE A 319 -2.97 1.70 -10.37
CA ILE A 319 -3.06 2.71 -9.31
C ILE A 319 -4.50 2.98 -8.86
N ASP A 320 -5.45 2.83 -9.76
CA ASP A 320 -6.90 3.01 -9.57
C ASP A 320 -7.63 1.72 -9.20
N GLU A 321 -6.91 0.61 -8.97
CA GLU A 321 -7.50 -0.66 -8.55
C GLU A 321 -8.25 -0.47 -7.22
N PRO A 322 -9.49 -0.98 -7.10
CA PRO A 322 -10.22 -0.97 -5.84
C PRO A 322 -9.44 -1.71 -4.75
N ARG A 323 -9.35 -1.13 -3.57
CA ARG A 323 -8.59 -1.68 -2.45
C ARG A 323 -9.43 -1.67 -1.18
N GLU A 324 -9.50 -2.80 -0.52
CA GLU A 324 -10.10 -2.89 0.80
C GLU A 324 -9.04 -2.58 1.87
N TRP A 325 -9.20 -1.45 2.53
CA TRP A 325 -8.35 -1.08 3.65
C TRP A 325 -8.98 -1.53 4.96
N LYS A 326 -8.18 -2.12 5.87
CA LYS A 326 -8.63 -2.58 7.18
C LYS A 326 -7.73 -2.03 8.28
N LEU A 327 -8.35 -1.53 9.34
CA LEU A 327 -7.65 -1.12 10.54
C LEU A 327 -7.40 -2.36 11.40
N SER A 328 -6.22 -2.96 11.27
CA SER A 328 -5.85 -4.17 12.03
C SER A 328 -5.02 -3.82 13.28
N ILE A 329 -5.15 -4.64 14.33
CA ILE A 329 -4.38 -4.54 15.58
C ILE A 329 -3.16 -5.46 15.56
N GLY A 330 -3.20 -6.54 14.77
CA GLY A 330 -2.18 -7.58 14.70
C GLY A 330 -1.09 -7.34 13.66
N SER A 331 -0.08 -8.22 13.66
CA SER A 331 0.86 -8.29 12.54
C SER A 331 0.13 -8.86 11.32
N ALA A 332 0.24 -8.22 10.18
CA ALA A 332 -0.36 -8.64 8.89
C ALA A 332 0.22 -9.96 8.33
N ARG A 333 0.72 -10.84 9.19
CA ARG A 333 0.95 -12.26 8.92
C ARG A 333 -0.31 -13.12 9.00
N GLU A 334 -1.46 -12.56 9.41
CA GLU A 334 -2.71 -13.13 8.92
C GLU A 334 -2.60 -13.07 7.41
N LYS A 335 -2.42 -14.25 6.80
CA LYS A 335 -2.33 -14.46 5.38
C LYS A 335 -3.23 -13.42 4.72
N ARG A 336 -2.66 -12.51 3.94
CA ARG A 336 -3.43 -12.05 2.79
C ARG A 336 -3.96 -13.35 2.23
N ASP A 337 -5.24 -13.64 2.41
CA ASP A 337 -5.90 -14.51 1.48
C ASP A 337 -5.42 -13.95 0.16
N VAL A 338 -4.81 -14.79 -0.67
CA VAL A 338 -4.22 -14.35 -1.92
C VAL A 338 -5.41 -13.85 -2.71
N GLU A 339 -5.82 -12.61 -2.39
CA GLU A 339 -6.71 -11.84 -3.22
C GLU A 339 -6.00 -11.85 -4.55
N ALA A 340 -6.63 -12.46 -5.50
CA ALA A 340 -6.06 -12.78 -6.78
C ALA A 340 -5.33 -11.53 -7.26
N VAL A 341 -3.99 -11.60 -7.32
CA VAL A 341 -3.15 -10.52 -7.85
C VAL A 341 -3.84 -10.06 -9.12
N PRO A 342 -4.21 -8.77 -9.24
CA PRO A 342 -4.96 -8.30 -10.38
C PRO A 342 -4.26 -8.79 -11.63
N THR A 343 -4.90 -9.67 -12.38
CA THR A 343 -4.28 -10.25 -13.56
C THR A 343 -4.15 -9.14 -14.58
N VAL A 344 -2.95 -8.60 -14.71
CA VAL A 344 -2.61 -7.63 -15.75
C VAL A 344 -1.91 -8.34 -16.89
N ARG A 345 -2.14 -7.87 -18.11
CA ARG A 345 -1.49 -8.36 -19.31
C ARG A 345 -0.72 -7.23 -19.98
N THR A 346 0.55 -7.47 -20.28
CA THR A 346 1.36 -6.56 -21.08
C THR A 346 1.31 -6.95 -22.55
N CYS A 347 1.02 -6.00 -23.41
CA CYS A 347 0.99 -6.22 -24.85
C CYS A 347 2.43 -6.38 -25.41
N PRO A 348 2.76 -7.47 -26.12
CA PRO A 348 4.10 -7.67 -26.67
C PRO A 348 4.44 -6.71 -27.81
N LYS A 349 3.43 -6.06 -28.45
CA LYS A 349 3.63 -5.15 -29.59
C LYS A 349 3.86 -3.70 -29.14
N CYS A 350 3.05 -3.19 -28.21
CA CYS A 350 3.10 -1.77 -27.79
C CYS A 350 3.43 -1.57 -26.31
N PHE A 351 3.58 -2.66 -25.55
CA PHE A 351 3.88 -2.70 -24.10
C PHE A 351 2.82 -2.09 -23.19
N ALA A 352 1.65 -1.70 -23.73
CA ALA A 352 0.53 -1.24 -22.91
C ALA A 352 0.10 -2.35 -21.94
N VAL A 353 -0.06 -1.98 -20.67
CA VAL A 353 -0.60 -2.87 -19.64
C VAL A 353 -2.10 -2.66 -19.57
N HIS A 354 -2.86 -3.74 -19.57
CA HIS A 354 -4.32 -3.72 -19.51
C HIS A 354 -4.86 -4.98 -18.84
N ARG A 355 -6.12 -5.00 -18.49
CA ARG A 355 -6.79 -6.21 -17.99
C ARG A 355 -6.82 -7.28 -19.08
N PRO A 356 -6.82 -8.60 -18.74
CA PRO A 356 -6.86 -9.66 -19.73
C PRO A 356 -8.07 -9.52 -20.65
N MET A 357 -7.81 -9.43 -21.96
CA MET A 357 -8.82 -9.38 -23.04
C MET A 357 -8.25 -10.00 -24.30
N MET A 358 -9.12 -10.28 -25.29
CA MET A 358 -8.74 -10.96 -26.53
C MET A 358 -7.90 -10.08 -27.46
N MET A 359 -8.00 -8.77 -27.33
CA MET A 359 -7.29 -7.81 -28.17
C MET A 359 -6.77 -6.65 -27.35
N CYS A 360 -5.58 -6.14 -27.68
CA CYS A 360 -5.01 -4.98 -27.00
C CYS A 360 -5.83 -3.71 -27.30
N PRO A 361 -6.32 -2.97 -26.29
CA PRO A 361 -7.15 -1.78 -26.51
C PRO A 361 -6.37 -0.61 -27.11
N LYS A 362 -5.02 -0.64 -27.06
CA LYS A 362 -4.16 0.45 -27.56
C LYS A 362 -3.73 0.26 -29.01
N CYS A 363 -3.37 -0.96 -29.43
CA CYS A 363 -2.80 -1.21 -30.75
C CYS A 363 -3.51 -2.29 -31.57
N GLY A 364 -4.59 -2.84 -31.06
CA GLY A 364 -5.37 -3.88 -31.76
C GLY A 364 -4.67 -5.24 -31.89
N HIS A 365 -3.51 -5.46 -31.19
CA HIS A 365 -2.84 -6.74 -31.22
C HIS A 365 -3.75 -7.84 -30.68
N GLN A 366 -4.02 -8.86 -31.49
CA GLN A 366 -4.79 -10.03 -31.11
C GLN A 366 -3.92 -11.04 -30.36
N TYR A 367 -4.38 -11.47 -29.21
CA TYR A 367 -3.70 -12.50 -28.44
C TYR A 367 -4.12 -13.89 -28.92
N LYS A 368 -3.16 -14.76 -29.18
CA LYS A 368 -3.44 -16.16 -29.37
C LYS A 368 -4.07 -16.72 -28.08
N ALA A 369 -5.21 -17.38 -28.19
CA ALA A 369 -5.74 -18.15 -27.08
C ALA A 369 -4.65 -19.16 -26.67
N ALA A 370 -4.21 -19.11 -25.42
CA ALA A 370 -3.41 -20.18 -24.88
C ALA A 370 -4.31 -21.42 -24.90
N GLY A 371 -4.06 -22.33 -25.84
CA GLY A 371 -4.72 -23.62 -25.84
C GLY A 371 -4.49 -24.21 -24.45
N ARG A 372 -5.56 -24.54 -23.73
CA ARG A 372 -5.42 -25.42 -22.57
C ARG A 372 -4.78 -26.68 -23.10
N VAL A 373 -3.52 -26.90 -22.77
CA VAL A 373 -2.92 -28.23 -22.90
C VAL A 373 -3.67 -29.08 -21.89
N VAL A 374 -4.69 -29.79 -22.37
CA VAL A 374 -5.31 -30.85 -21.60
C VAL A 374 -4.22 -31.91 -21.46
N GLN A 375 -3.58 -31.98 -20.30
CA GLN A 375 -2.77 -33.15 -19.98
C GLN A 375 -3.71 -34.31 -19.95
N GLN A 376 -3.65 -35.15 -20.97
CA GLN A 376 -4.27 -36.45 -20.95
C GLN A 376 -3.52 -37.27 -19.89
N VAL A 377 -4.17 -37.48 -18.75
CA VAL A 377 -3.73 -38.48 -17.78
C VAL A 377 -4.43 -39.75 -18.19
N ASP A 378 -3.67 -40.77 -18.58
CA ASP A 378 -4.20 -42.10 -18.81
C ASP A 378 -4.75 -42.62 -17.49
N GLY A 379 -6.07 -42.73 -17.41
CA GLY A 379 -6.80 -43.25 -16.27
C GLY A 379 -8.01 -44.04 -16.77
N GLU A 380 -8.29 -45.18 -16.13
CA GLU A 380 -9.50 -45.91 -16.38
C GLU A 380 -10.74 -45.15 -15.91
N LEU A 381 -11.74 -45.02 -16.77
CA LEU A 381 -13.03 -44.45 -16.43
C LEU A 381 -13.78 -45.43 -15.50
N VAL A 382 -13.87 -45.06 -14.22
CA VAL A 382 -14.74 -45.79 -13.28
C VAL A 382 -16.11 -45.11 -13.31
N GLN A 383 -17.16 -45.92 -13.53
CA GLN A 383 -18.53 -45.43 -13.51
C GLN A 383 -18.91 -45.02 -12.08
N VAL A 384 -19.00 -43.72 -11.83
CA VAL A 384 -19.49 -43.17 -10.54
C VAL A 384 -21.02 -43.14 -10.61
N SER A 385 -21.72 -43.98 -9.82
CA SER A 385 -23.18 -43.96 -9.72
C SER A 385 -23.62 -42.77 -8.82
N LYS A 386 -24.74 -42.11 -9.18
CA LYS A 386 -25.35 -41.06 -8.35
C LYS A 386 -25.65 -41.48 -6.90
N SER A 387 -25.78 -42.79 -6.66
CA SER A 387 -25.98 -43.38 -5.34
C SER A 387 -24.70 -43.31 -4.47
N GLU A 388 -23.51 -43.35 -5.10
CA GLU A 388 -22.22 -43.27 -4.40
C GLU A 388 -21.86 -41.82 -4.07
N ASP A 389 -22.21 -40.87 -4.94
CA ASP A 389 -22.10 -39.43 -4.65
C ASP A 389 -23.00 -39.03 -3.49
N ALA A 390 -24.22 -39.58 -3.41
CA ALA A 390 -25.12 -39.34 -2.28
C ALA A 390 -24.59 -39.99 -0.99
N LYS A 391 -23.94 -41.16 -1.07
CA LYS A 391 -23.29 -41.80 0.08
C LYS A 391 -22.00 -41.08 0.48
N ALA A 392 -21.21 -40.57 -0.47
CA ALA A 392 -20.04 -39.77 -0.21
C ALA A 392 -20.42 -38.42 0.45
N ALA A 393 -21.47 -37.75 -0.03
CA ALA A 393 -22.02 -36.55 0.57
C ALA A 393 -22.65 -36.80 1.97
N ALA A 394 -23.25 -37.97 2.19
CA ALA A 394 -23.73 -38.41 3.50
C ALA A 394 -22.57 -38.77 4.45
N ALA A 395 -21.46 -39.28 3.93
CA ALA A 395 -20.22 -39.55 4.69
C ALA A 395 -19.51 -38.27 5.16
N GLU A 396 -19.81 -37.11 4.58
CA GLU A 396 -19.37 -35.80 5.09
C GLU A 396 -19.95 -35.48 6.48
N THR A 397 -20.92 -36.21 6.96
CA THR A 397 -21.46 -36.11 8.31
C THR A 397 -20.76 -37.02 9.32
N ASP A 398 -19.89 -37.93 8.90
CA ASP A 398 -19.15 -38.84 9.79
C ASP A 398 -17.96 -38.14 10.43
N ILE A 399 -18.21 -37.49 11.57
CA ILE A 399 -17.21 -36.78 12.37
C ILE A 399 -16.00 -37.67 12.73
N PRO A 400 -16.14 -38.90 13.18
CA PRO A 400 -15.01 -39.79 13.49
C PRO A 400 -14.09 -40.06 12.30
N ARG A 401 -14.64 -40.27 11.11
CA ARG A 401 -13.83 -40.50 9.90
C ARG A 401 -13.06 -39.23 9.49
N ARG A 402 -13.71 -38.07 9.53
CA ARG A 402 -13.07 -36.76 9.25
C ARG A 402 -11.95 -36.49 10.24
N PHE A 403 -12.16 -36.79 11.52
CA PHE A 403 -11.15 -36.63 12.55
C PHE A 403 -9.89 -37.46 12.29
N ASN A 404 -10.05 -38.72 11.93
CA ASN A 404 -8.94 -39.62 11.59
C ASN A 404 -8.14 -39.10 10.38
N VAL A 405 -8.83 -38.68 9.32
CA VAL A 405 -8.20 -38.11 8.11
C VAL A 405 -7.42 -36.84 8.44
N LEU A 406 -8.04 -35.94 9.20
CA LEU A 406 -7.37 -34.67 9.60
C LEU A 406 -6.18 -34.94 10.53
N THR A 407 -6.28 -35.89 11.45
CA THR A 407 -5.17 -36.31 12.31
C THR A 407 -4.00 -36.87 11.50
N ALA A 408 -4.29 -37.72 10.49
CA ALA A 408 -3.26 -38.23 9.57
C ALA A 408 -2.58 -37.09 8.78
N ILE A 409 -3.33 -36.10 8.32
CA ILE A 409 -2.79 -34.90 7.68
C ILE A 409 -1.92 -34.08 8.65
N GLY A 410 -2.35 -33.89 9.91
CA GLY A 410 -1.58 -33.21 10.93
C GLY A 410 -0.27 -33.91 11.24
N ASN A 411 -0.27 -35.27 11.31
CA ASN A 411 0.94 -36.06 11.47
C ASN A 411 1.89 -35.91 10.28
N SER A 412 1.39 -36.00 9.05
CA SER A 412 2.20 -35.84 7.84
C SER A 412 2.85 -34.45 7.74
N ARG A 413 2.20 -33.42 8.29
CA ARG A 413 2.69 -32.03 8.38
C ARG A 413 3.52 -31.75 9.63
N LYS A 414 3.78 -32.73 10.47
CA LYS A 414 4.57 -32.67 11.72
C LYS A 414 4.05 -31.60 12.70
N TYR A 415 2.73 -31.46 12.86
CA TYR A 415 2.16 -30.58 13.88
C TYR A 415 2.44 -31.13 15.28
N GLU A 416 2.73 -30.29 16.27
CA GLU A 416 3.01 -30.67 17.65
C GLU A 416 1.83 -31.41 18.31
N GLN A 417 0.59 -31.03 17.99
CA GLN A 417 -0.63 -31.63 18.54
C GLN A 417 -1.65 -31.91 17.43
N PRO A 418 -1.44 -32.91 16.57
CA PRO A 418 -2.26 -33.15 15.39
C PRO A 418 -3.72 -33.47 15.69
N GLN A 419 -4.00 -34.19 16.79
CA GLN A 419 -5.37 -34.51 17.22
C GLN A 419 -6.13 -33.26 17.70
N ARG A 420 -5.48 -32.40 18.47
CA ARG A 420 -6.08 -31.13 18.92
C ARG A 420 -6.34 -30.19 17.75
N TRP A 421 -5.43 -30.15 16.79
CA TRP A 421 -5.63 -29.41 15.55
C TRP A 421 -6.84 -29.95 14.76
N ALA A 422 -6.92 -31.27 14.55
CA ALA A 422 -8.03 -31.91 13.85
C ALA A 422 -9.39 -31.64 14.51
N PHE A 423 -9.44 -31.72 15.84
CA PHE A 423 -10.62 -31.37 16.63
C PHE A 423 -11.08 -29.92 16.43
N ASN A 424 -10.16 -28.96 16.51
CA ASN A 424 -10.47 -27.54 16.29
C ASN A 424 -10.99 -27.26 14.87
N VAL A 425 -10.42 -27.92 13.85
CA VAL A 425 -10.90 -27.81 12.46
C VAL A 425 -12.33 -28.32 12.31
N ILE A 426 -12.66 -29.44 12.92
CA ILE A 426 -14.03 -29.99 12.89
C ILE A 426 -15.02 -29.08 13.62
N CYS A 427 -14.65 -28.58 14.80
CA CYS A 427 -15.50 -27.62 15.53
C CYS A 427 -15.80 -26.37 14.70
N GLY A 428 -14.79 -25.81 14.00
CA GLY A 428 -14.98 -24.68 13.10
C GLY A 428 -15.90 -24.99 11.92
N GLN A 429 -15.74 -26.18 11.32
CA GLN A 429 -16.59 -26.61 10.19
C GLN A 429 -18.04 -26.85 10.62
N GLU A 430 -18.28 -27.50 11.77
CA GLU A 430 -19.63 -27.73 12.29
C GLU A 430 -20.30 -26.42 12.76
N ALA A 431 -19.53 -25.48 13.32
CA ALA A 431 -20.03 -24.14 13.64
C ALA A 431 -20.51 -23.40 12.38
N ALA A 432 -19.74 -23.44 11.30
CA ALA A 432 -20.11 -22.82 10.02
C ALA A 432 -21.35 -23.50 9.38
N ARG A 433 -21.50 -24.85 9.54
CA ARG A 433 -22.66 -25.59 9.06
C ARG A 433 -23.93 -25.26 9.83
N LEU A 434 -23.84 -25.11 11.14
CA LEU A 434 -24.96 -24.74 11.99
C LEU A 434 -25.38 -23.29 11.79
N ALA A 435 -24.41 -22.37 11.57
CA ALA A 435 -24.68 -20.98 11.25
C ALA A 435 -25.48 -20.80 9.95
N LYS A 436 -25.24 -21.64 8.93
CA LYS A 436 -26.01 -21.66 7.68
C LYS A 436 -27.44 -22.19 7.83
N ARG A 437 -27.73 -22.99 8.88
CA ARG A 437 -29.05 -23.56 9.14
C ARG A 437 -29.92 -22.71 10.09
N ARG A 438 -29.31 -21.85 10.87
CA ARG A 438 -30.00 -20.91 11.79
C ARG A 438 -30.10 -19.58 11.09
N ASP A 439 -31.28 -19.24 10.57
CA ASP A 439 -31.53 -17.91 10.01
C ASP A 439 -31.09 -16.84 11.01
N ALA A 440 -30.13 -16.08 10.62
CA ALA A 440 -29.73 -14.70 10.90
C ALA A 440 -30.15 -14.01 12.22
N VAL A 441 -30.33 -14.70 13.34
CA VAL A 441 -30.61 -14.06 14.63
C VAL A 441 -29.71 -14.61 15.73
N SER A 442 -28.48 -14.12 15.79
CA SER A 442 -27.75 -13.72 16.99
C SER A 442 -26.23 -13.54 16.71
N HIS A 443 -25.83 -12.30 16.65
CA HIS A 443 -24.44 -11.83 16.47
C HIS A 443 -23.54 -12.06 17.70
N ARG A 444 -23.75 -13.07 18.55
CA ARG A 444 -23.03 -13.26 19.83
C ARG A 444 -22.38 -14.61 20.07
N MET A 445 -22.05 -15.38 19.04
CA MET A 445 -21.31 -16.64 19.25
C MET A 445 -19.93 -16.58 18.58
N ILE A 446 -18.91 -16.20 19.35
CA ILE A 446 -17.51 -16.10 18.92
C ILE A 446 -16.91 -17.43 18.42
N ASN A 447 -17.57 -18.59 18.64
CA ASN A 447 -17.15 -19.92 18.19
C ASN A 447 -18.28 -20.79 17.62
N GLY A 448 -19.46 -20.30 17.37
CA GLY A 448 -20.54 -21.00 16.65
C GLY A 448 -21.08 -22.30 17.23
N LEU A 449 -20.53 -22.82 18.33
CA LEU A 449 -20.97 -24.06 19.01
C LEU A 449 -21.14 -23.80 20.51
N THR A 450 -22.21 -24.37 21.09
CA THR A 450 -22.39 -24.42 22.54
C THR A 450 -21.40 -25.37 23.21
N ALA A 451 -21.26 -25.28 24.54
CA ALA A 451 -20.41 -26.19 25.29
C ALA A 451 -20.87 -27.67 25.13
N GLU A 452 -22.18 -27.88 25.05
CA GLU A 452 -22.76 -29.23 24.82
C GLU A 452 -22.44 -29.74 23.41
N GLU A 453 -22.59 -28.95 22.37
CA GLU A 453 -22.25 -29.30 21.00
C GLU A 453 -20.76 -29.65 20.85
N ARG A 454 -19.86 -28.90 21.51
CA ARG A 454 -18.43 -29.21 21.57
C ARG A 454 -18.14 -30.53 22.30
N ASN A 455 -18.86 -30.79 23.39
CA ASN A 455 -18.69 -32.01 24.16
C ASN A 455 -19.16 -33.24 23.37
N VAL A 456 -20.21 -33.10 22.56
CA VAL A 456 -20.65 -34.17 21.62
C VAL A 456 -19.55 -34.46 20.59
N ILE A 457 -18.97 -33.42 19.98
CA ILE A 457 -17.87 -33.59 19.03
C ILE A 457 -16.65 -34.21 19.73
N TRP A 458 -16.31 -33.73 20.93
CA TRP A 458 -15.21 -34.30 21.74
C TRP A 458 -15.41 -35.79 21.99
N THR A 459 -16.61 -36.20 22.44
CA THR A 459 -16.93 -37.60 22.72
C THR A 459 -16.86 -38.48 21.46
N GLN A 460 -17.26 -37.94 20.32
CA GLN A 460 -17.22 -38.66 19.02
C GLN A 460 -15.79 -38.75 18.44
N THR A 461 -14.89 -37.86 18.83
CA THR A 461 -13.51 -37.78 18.33
C THR A 461 -12.50 -38.33 19.34
N ILE A 462 -12.09 -37.50 20.29
CA ILE A 462 -11.01 -37.78 21.26
C ILE A 462 -11.47 -38.71 22.38
N GLY A 463 -12.74 -38.57 22.82
CA GLY A 463 -13.29 -39.33 23.95
C GLY A 463 -13.37 -40.86 23.71
N ARG A 464 -13.38 -41.31 22.45
CA ARG A 464 -13.28 -42.75 22.09
C ARG A 464 -11.82 -43.23 22.06
N SER A 465 -10.89 -42.38 21.76
CA SER A 465 -9.46 -42.70 21.69
C SER A 465 -8.83 -42.93 23.07
N GLN A 466 -9.35 -42.31 24.13
CA GLN A 466 -8.84 -42.50 25.50
C GLN A 466 -9.37 -43.76 26.20
N ARG A 467 -10.38 -44.46 25.66
CA ARG A 467 -10.80 -45.77 26.18
C ARG A 467 -9.91 -46.93 25.70
N SER A 468 -9.00 -46.69 24.75
CA SER A 468 -7.98 -47.63 24.30
C SER A 468 -6.57 -47.33 24.76
N ALA A 469 -6.37 -46.26 25.55
CA ALA A 469 -5.11 -45.89 26.16
C ALA A 469 -5.32 -45.68 27.66
N SER A 470 -5.73 -46.70 28.36
CA SER A 470 -5.39 -46.89 29.76
C SER A 470 -4.02 -47.53 29.79
N PHE A 471 -3.03 -46.68 29.81
CA PHE A 471 -1.76 -46.72 30.58
C PHE A 471 -0.88 -45.59 30.10
#